data_70cf57530e556bc5319c32e98a33da60
#
_entry.id   70cf57530e556bc5319c32e98a33da60
#
_cell.length_a   1.000
_cell.length_b   1.000
_cell.length_c   1.000
_cell.angle_alpha   90.00
_cell.angle_beta   90.00
_cell.angle_gamma   90.00
#
_symmetry.space_group_name_H-M   'P 1'
#
loop_
_entity.id
_entity.type
_entity.pdbx_description
1 polymer ?
#
loop_
_entity_poly.entity_id
_entity_poly.type
_entity_poly.pdbx_seq_one_letter_code
_entity_poly.pdbx_strand_id
1 'polypeptide(L)'
;MAGQSNTIQISYEQLSQGKYVRTGDDLSITTENLWGDSETVLLKNYFETSPDLVTAKGSTLKGNIVNLLAVDSQPNTSNVAFEDPQAIGKITTADSAVVVQRADQFIELQKGDFIYLNDVVDAANGAVGISFKDESSISVDPGAKMVIDDFVYDPAEPTTGSMNANIITGNFSFISGQIAKTGNDAMQVTTPVLTIGVRGTQ
;
A
#
# COMPACT_ATOMS: atom_id res chain seq x y z
N MET A 1 -24.82 10.53 -34.31
CA MET A 1 -24.78 9.14 -33.78
C MET A 1 -24.97 9.27 -32.30
N ALA A 2 -26.12 8.82 -31.75
CA ALA A 2 -26.39 8.81 -30.32
C ALA A 2 -25.46 7.79 -29.68
N GLY A 3 -24.59 8.25 -28.77
CA GLY A 3 -23.73 7.37 -28.00
C GLY A 3 -24.63 6.44 -27.18
N GLN A 4 -24.44 5.12 -27.33
CA GLN A 4 -25.04 4.14 -26.43
C GLN A 4 -24.57 4.45 -25.03
N SER A 5 -25.47 4.87 -24.15
CA SER A 5 -25.17 4.96 -22.72
C SER A 5 -24.88 3.54 -22.25
N ASN A 6 -23.60 3.24 -21.99
CA ASN A 6 -23.20 1.96 -21.43
C ASN A 6 -23.60 1.96 -19.95
N THR A 7 -24.79 1.41 -19.66
CA THR A 7 -25.36 1.38 -18.31
C THR A 7 -25.78 -0.03 -17.94
N ILE A 8 -25.56 -0.40 -16.67
CA ILE A 8 -26.02 -1.67 -16.09
C ILE A 8 -27.08 -1.37 -15.04
N GLN A 9 -28.21 -2.07 -15.13
CA GLN A 9 -29.30 -1.90 -14.17
C GLN A 9 -29.09 -2.77 -12.93
N ILE A 10 -29.17 -2.14 -11.75
CA ILE A 10 -29.07 -2.79 -10.45
C ILE A 10 -30.21 -2.34 -9.52
N SER A 11 -30.39 -3.01 -8.37
CA SER A 11 -31.38 -2.59 -7.37
C SER A 11 -30.94 -1.32 -6.63
N TYR A 12 -31.90 -0.62 -6.00
CA TYR A 12 -31.60 0.54 -5.18
C TYR A 12 -30.76 0.17 -3.96
N GLU A 13 -30.98 -1.00 -3.36
CA GLU A 13 -30.22 -1.51 -2.22
C GLU A 13 -28.76 -1.79 -2.61
N GLN A 14 -28.54 -2.43 -3.75
CA GLN A 14 -27.20 -2.65 -4.31
C GLN A 14 -26.46 -1.34 -4.58
N LEU A 15 -27.18 -0.31 -5.06
CA LEU A 15 -26.56 0.99 -5.33
C LEU A 15 -26.24 1.78 -4.06
N SER A 16 -27.12 1.74 -3.03
CA SER A 16 -27.02 2.60 -1.84
C SER A 16 -26.30 1.97 -0.65
N GLN A 17 -26.32 0.63 -0.53
CA GLN A 17 -25.81 -0.13 0.61
C GLN A 17 -24.86 -1.25 0.17
N GLY A 18 -24.65 -1.41 -1.13
CA GLY A 18 -23.78 -2.45 -1.68
C GLY A 18 -22.33 -2.27 -1.28
N LYS A 19 -21.69 -3.37 -0.87
CA LYS A 19 -20.24 -3.46 -0.75
C LYS A 19 -19.69 -3.84 -2.12
N TYR A 20 -18.90 -2.95 -2.68
CA TYR A 20 -18.30 -3.12 -4.01
C TYR A 20 -16.93 -3.78 -3.86
N VAL A 21 -16.72 -4.90 -4.54
CA VAL A 21 -15.45 -5.65 -4.49
C VAL A 21 -15.00 -5.96 -5.91
N ARG A 22 -13.77 -5.58 -6.22
CA ARG A 22 -13.10 -5.86 -7.49
C ARG A 22 -12.35 -7.18 -7.41
N THR A 23 -12.49 -8.04 -8.43
CA THR A 23 -11.70 -9.27 -8.60
C THR A 23 -11.23 -9.35 -10.05
N GLY A 24 -10.02 -8.87 -10.32
CA GLY A 24 -9.54 -8.68 -11.68
C GLY A 24 -10.40 -7.66 -12.42
N ASP A 25 -11.04 -8.07 -13.54
CA ASP A 25 -11.96 -7.20 -14.31
C ASP A 25 -13.43 -7.34 -13.90
N ASP A 26 -13.73 -8.18 -12.93
CA ASP A 26 -15.06 -8.42 -12.42
C ASP A 26 -15.41 -7.53 -11.22
N LEU A 27 -16.65 -7.09 -11.11
CA LEU A 27 -17.20 -6.37 -9.96
C LEU A 27 -18.25 -7.23 -9.24
N SER A 28 -18.02 -7.48 -7.96
CA SER A 28 -19.02 -8.08 -7.06
C SER A 28 -19.70 -6.99 -6.23
N ILE A 29 -21.02 -6.99 -6.15
CA ILE A 29 -21.81 -6.10 -5.30
C ILE A 29 -22.56 -6.96 -4.29
N THR A 30 -22.18 -6.88 -3.01
CA THR A 30 -22.80 -7.63 -1.93
C THR A 30 -23.66 -6.70 -1.07
N THR A 31 -24.90 -7.05 -0.85
CA THR A 31 -25.81 -6.38 0.10
C THR A 31 -26.15 -7.33 1.24
N GLU A 32 -26.28 -6.81 2.45
CA GLU A 32 -26.73 -7.54 3.62
C GLU A 32 -28.08 -6.99 4.08
N ASN A 33 -29.03 -7.88 4.34
CA ASN A 33 -30.30 -7.47 4.92
C ASN A 33 -30.23 -7.41 6.45
N LEU A 34 -31.28 -6.87 7.10
CA LEU A 34 -31.36 -6.76 8.57
C LEU A 34 -31.34 -8.09 9.31
N TRP A 35 -31.50 -9.20 8.62
CA TRP A 35 -31.53 -10.57 9.18
C TRP A 35 -30.19 -11.29 9.02
N GLY A 36 -29.20 -10.63 8.39
CA GLY A 36 -27.86 -11.20 8.17
C GLY A 36 -27.73 -12.04 6.89
N ASP A 37 -28.78 -12.11 6.05
CA ASP A 37 -28.65 -12.74 4.74
C ASP A 37 -27.94 -11.81 3.78
N SER A 38 -27.03 -12.33 2.98
CA SER A 38 -26.28 -11.57 1.98
C SER A 38 -26.65 -12.02 0.57
N GLU A 39 -26.87 -11.05 -0.30
CA GLU A 39 -27.05 -11.25 -1.74
C GLU A 39 -25.84 -10.65 -2.48
N THR A 40 -25.24 -11.43 -3.38
CA THR A 40 -24.13 -10.95 -4.19
C THR A 40 -24.46 -11.02 -5.67
N VAL A 41 -24.29 -9.91 -6.36
CA VAL A 41 -24.37 -9.82 -7.82
C VAL A 41 -22.97 -9.70 -8.38
N LEU A 42 -22.62 -10.55 -9.36
CA LEU A 42 -21.36 -10.52 -10.07
C LEU A 42 -21.54 -9.94 -11.47
N LEU A 43 -20.85 -8.82 -11.72
CA LEU A 43 -20.79 -8.17 -13.03
C LEU A 43 -19.44 -8.48 -13.67
N LYS A 44 -19.44 -9.41 -14.64
CA LYS A 44 -18.22 -9.84 -15.32
C LYS A 44 -17.69 -8.77 -16.27
N ASN A 45 -16.35 -8.65 -16.31
CA ASN A 45 -15.64 -7.70 -17.16
C ASN A 45 -16.10 -6.24 -16.97
N TYR A 46 -16.59 -5.92 -15.78
CA TYR A 46 -17.13 -4.57 -15.48
C TYR A 46 -16.05 -3.49 -15.67
N PHE A 47 -14.82 -3.76 -15.21
CA PHE A 47 -13.72 -2.79 -15.22
C PHE A 47 -13.06 -2.58 -16.59
N GLU A 48 -13.40 -3.38 -17.62
CA GLU A 48 -12.96 -3.12 -18.98
C GLU A 48 -13.55 -1.82 -19.55
N THR A 49 -14.80 -1.50 -19.20
CA THR A 49 -15.52 -0.33 -19.74
C THR A 49 -16.09 0.59 -18.66
N SER A 50 -16.14 0.14 -17.42
CA SER A 50 -16.64 0.85 -16.23
C SER A 50 -17.98 1.57 -16.50
N PRO A 51 -19.06 0.85 -16.88
CA PRO A 51 -20.34 1.44 -17.18
C PRO A 51 -20.98 2.08 -15.95
N ASP A 52 -21.90 3.02 -16.16
CA ASP A 52 -22.68 3.58 -15.08
C ASP A 52 -23.68 2.55 -14.54
N LEU A 53 -23.81 2.45 -13.22
CA LEU A 53 -24.83 1.64 -12.56
C LEU A 53 -26.10 2.47 -12.37
N VAL A 54 -27.25 1.97 -12.81
CA VAL A 54 -28.52 2.70 -12.75
C VAL A 54 -29.61 1.85 -12.09
N THR A 55 -30.52 2.50 -11.39
CA THR A 55 -31.68 1.82 -10.82
C THR A 55 -32.91 2.02 -11.72
N ALA A 56 -33.94 1.18 -11.56
CA ALA A 56 -35.20 1.32 -12.25
C ALA A 56 -35.91 2.67 -12.00
N LYS A 57 -35.55 3.36 -10.90
CA LYS A 57 -36.09 4.70 -10.56
C LYS A 57 -35.20 5.86 -11.04
N GLY A 58 -34.14 5.57 -11.79
CA GLY A 58 -33.28 6.59 -12.41
C GLY A 58 -32.12 7.08 -11.54
N SER A 59 -31.90 6.53 -10.33
CA SER A 59 -30.67 6.83 -9.56
C SER A 59 -29.46 6.24 -10.29
N THR A 60 -28.40 7.02 -10.38
CA THR A 60 -27.19 6.64 -11.15
C THR A 60 -25.95 6.76 -10.30
N LEU A 61 -25.11 5.72 -10.31
CA LEU A 61 -23.75 5.74 -9.80
C LEU A 61 -22.78 5.65 -10.99
N LYS A 62 -21.98 6.68 -11.16
CA LYS A 62 -21.03 6.77 -12.26
C LYS A 62 -19.95 5.70 -12.17
N GLY A 63 -19.56 5.11 -13.31
CA GLY A 63 -18.54 4.07 -13.36
C GLY A 63 -17.18 4.47 -12.75
N ASN A 64 -16.76 5.73 -12.90
CA ASN A 64 -15.56 6.24 -12.24
C ASN A 64 -15.68 6.28 -10.71
N ILE A 65 -16.88 6.49 -10.17
CA ILE A 65 -17.12 6.43 -8.72
C ILE A 65 -17.10 4.98 -8.25
N VAL A 66 -17.67 4.05 -9.03
CA VAL A 66 -17.58 2.61 -8.73
C VAL A 66 -16.12 2.15 -8.64
N ASN A 67 -15.24 2.63 -9.52
CA ASN A 67 -13.81 2.34 -9.49
C ASN A 67 -13.14 2.81 -8.18
N LEU A 68 -13.62 3.91 -7.59
CA LEU A 68 -13.12 4.42 -6.30
C LEU A 68 -13.71 3.67 -5.09
N LEU A 69 -14.95 3.15 -5.21
CA LEU A 69 -15.63 2.45 -4.13
C LEU A 69 -15.26 0.95 -4.08
N ALA A 70 -14.85 0.39 -5.20
CA ALA A 70 -14.53 -1.04 -5.30
C ALA A 70 -13.22 -1.36 -4.56
N VAL A 71 -13.35 -2.14 -3.49
CA VAL A 71 -12.19 -2.69 -2.75
C VAL A 71 -11.70 -3.93 -3.48
N ASP A 72 -10.40 -4.02 -3.73
CA ASP A 72 -9.81 -5.20 -4.38
C ASP A 72 -9.97 -6.43 -3.49
N SER A 73 -10.60 -7.50 -4.01
CA SER A 73 -10.91 -8.72 -3.24
C SER A 73 -9.74 -9.66 -3.08
N GLN A 74 -8.61 -9.34 -3.69
CA GLN A 74 -7.44 -10.16 -3.48
C GLN A 74 -7.01 -10.02 -2.02
N PRO A 75 -7.18 -11.06 -1.17
CA PRO A 75 -6.38 -11.11 0.03
C PRO A 75 -4.94 -11.15 -0.45
N ASN A 76 -4.19 -10.15 -0.09
CA ASN A 76 -2.77 -10.07 -0.39
C ASN A 76 -2.08 -11.25 0.33
N THR A 77 -2.23 -12.46 -0.23
CA THR A 77 -1.47 -13.62 0.16
C THR A 77 -0.15 -13.53 -0.59
N SER A 78 0.80 -12.86 0.08
CA SER A 78 2.19 -13.30 0.03
C SER A 78 2.86 -13.36 -1.35
N ASN A 79 3.34 -12.39 -1.70
CA ASN A 79 4.61 -11.92 -2.24
C ASN A 79 4.35 -10.44 -2.41
N VAL A 80 5.02 -9.63 -1.63
CA VAL A 80 4.99 -8.19 -1.81
C VAL A 80 5.67 -7.93 -3.16
N ALA A 81 4.95 -8.21 -4.25
CA ALA A 81 5.34 -7.69 -5.54
C ALA A 81 5.21 -6.18 -5.37
N PHE A 82 6.33 -5.49 -5.29
CA PHE A 82 6.36 -4.05 -5.39
C PHE A 82 5.92 -3.74 -6.82
N GLU A 83 4.63 -3.44 -7.02
CA GLU A 83 4.09 -3.12 -8.34
C GLU A 83 4.60 -1.76 -8.84
N ASP A 84 5.12 -0.92 -7.92
CA ASP A 84 5.81 0.31 -8.28
C ASP A 84 7.33 0.07 -8.31
N PRO A 85 7.97 0.14 -9.50
CA PRO A 85 9.41 -0.11 -9.64
C PRO A 85 10.27 0.93 -8.89
N GLN A 86 9.77 2.12 -8.61
CA GLN A 86 10.48 3.17 -7.88
C GLN A 86 10.33 3.07 -6.36
N ALA A 87 9.32 2.36 -5.87
CA ALA A 87 9.16 2.14 -4.44
C ALA A 87 10.35 1.36 -3.89
N ILE A 88 10.80 1.69 -2.70
CA ILE A 88 11.86 0.96 -1.97
C ILE A 88 11.28 0.08 -0.86
N GLY A 89 10.10 0.42 -0.38
CA GLY A 89 9.43 -0.26 0.72
C GLY A 89 7.92 -0.06 0.72
N LYS A 90 7.27 -0.69 1.69
CA LYS A 90 5.83 -0.65 1.90
C LYS A 90 5.52 -0.61 3.39
N ILE A 91 4.52 0.18 3.79
CA ILE A 91 4.02 0.21 5.17
C ILE A 91 3.27 -1.09 5.44
N THR A 92 3.75 -1.89 6.38
CA THR A 92 3.16 -3.18 6.78
C THR A 92 2.26 -3.06 8.01
N THR A 93 2.61 -2.16 8.91
CA THR A 93 1.82 -1.83 10.10
C THR A 93 1.84 -0.33 10.37
N ALA A 94 0.73 0.22 10.82
CA ALA A 94 0.62 1.59 11.27
C ALA A 94 -0.53 1.66 12.29
N ASP A 95 -0.25 2.27 13.46
CA ASP A 95 -1.27 2.46 14.50
C ASP A 95 -2.23 3.61 14.13
N SER A 96 -1.78 4.52 13.28
CA SER A 96 -2.54 5.65 12.75
C SER A 96 -2.02 6.03 11.35
N ALA A 97 -2.61 7.05 10.72
CA ALA A 97 -2.04 7.62 9.49
C ALA A 97 -0.61 8.11 9.74
N VAL A 98 0.30 7.75 8.86
CA VAL A 98 1.72 8.07 8.91
C VAL A 98 1.96 9.32 8.09
N VAL A 99 2.56 10.34 8.67
CA VAL A 99 2.95 11.51 7.91
C VAL A 99 4.32 11.28 7.28
N VAL A 100 4.38 11.41 5.97
CA VAL A 100 5.63 11.33 5.22
C VAL A 100 5.88 12.65 4.53
N GLN A 101 7.09 13.18 4.68
CA GLN A 101 7.54 14.30 3.86
C GLN A 101 8.27 13.74 2.63
N ARG A 102 7.68 13.96 1.47
CA ARG A 102 8.22 13.60 0.15
C ARG A 102 8.52 14.86 -0.62
N ALA A 103 9.76 15.14 -0.90
CA ALA A 103 10.22 16.44 -1.36
C ALA A 103 9.71 17.57 -0.42
N ASP A 104 8.93 18.53 -0.92
CA ASP A 104 8.39 19.64 -0.13
C ASP A 104 6.92 19.43 0.27
N GLN A 105 6.39 18.21 0.13
CA GLN A 105 4.98 17.90 0.43
C GLN A 105 4.86 16.95 1.62
N PHE A 106 3.87 17.22 2.48
CA PHE A 106 3.45 16.29 3.53
C PHE A 106 2.29 15.44 3.02
N ILE A 107 2.46 14.13 3.08
CA ILE A 107 1.53 13.14 2.57
C ILE A 107 1.15 12.21 3.73
N GLU A 108 -0.14 11.95 3.89
CA GLU A 108 -0.60 10.93 4.83
C GLU A 108 -0.62 9.57 4.13
N LEU A 109 0.11 8.62 4.68
CA LEU A 109 0.16 7.23 4.23
C LEU A 109 -0.50 6.30 5.25
N GLN A 110 -0.96 5.17 4.75
CA GLN A 110 -1.61 4.11 5.52
C GLN A 110 -0.90 2.77 5.30
N LYS A 111 -1.31 1.78 6.08
CA LYS A 111 -0.88 0.40 5.83
C LYS A 111 -1.17 0.00 4.39
N GLY A 112 -0.15 -0.47 3.69
CA GLY A 112 -0.20 -0.88 2.30
C GLY A 112 0.37 0.14 1.32
N ASP A 113 0.59 1.38 1.73
CA ASP A 113 1.16 2.41 0.87
C ASP A 113 2.67 2.25 0.71
N PHE A 114 3.19 2.77 -0.41
CA PHE A 114 4.60 2.67 -0.77
C PHE A 114 5.45 3.78 -0.15
N ILE A 115 6.67 3.40 0.19
CA ILE A 115 7.75 4.29 0.63
C ILE A 115 8.78 4.38 -0.50
N TYR A 116 9.28 5.59 -0.73
CA TYR A 116 10.27 5.90 -1.74
C TYR A 116 11.57 6.40 -1.12
N LEU A 117 12.63 6.40 -1.92
CA LEU A 117 13.92 6.94 -1.48
C LEU A 117 13.77 8.43 -1.10
N ASN A 118 14.41 8.82 0.00
CA ASN A 118 14.34 10.14 0.61
C ASN A 118 12.98 10.54 1.22
N ASP A 119 12.03 9.63 1.32
CA ASP A 119 10.85 9.89 2.15
C ASP A 119 11.27 10.02 3.62
N VAL A 120 10.90 11.12 4.24
CA VAL A 120 11.06 11.30 5.69
C VAL A 120 9.79 10.81 6.39
N VAL A 121 9.90 9.68 7.05
CA VAL A 121 8.80 9.06 7.79
C VAL A 121 8.73 9.66 9.18
N ASP A 122 7.57 10.22 9.54
CA ASP A 122 7.29 10.79 10.85
C ASP A 122 6.24 9.94 11.58
N ALA A 123 6.69 9.24 12.61
CA ALA A 123 5.85 8.38 13.46
C ALA A 123 5.22 9.14 14.65
N ALA A 124 4.96 10.45 14.52
CA ALA A 124 4.48 11.30 15.63
C ALA A 124 3.22 10.76 16.32
N ASN A 125 2.35 10.08 15.56
CA ASN A 125 1.02 9.66 16.04
C ASN A 125 0.89 8.15 16.32
N GLY A 126 1.95 7.36 16.19
CA GLY A 126 1.88 5.92 16.42
C GLY A 126 3.05 5.16 15.81
N ALA A 127 3.23 3.91 16.18
CA ALA A 127 4.28 3.07 15.63
C ALA A 127 4.03 2.75 14.14
N VAL A 128 5.11 2.66 13.37
CA VAL A 128 5.09 2.36 11.93
C VAL A 128 6.04 1.21 11.63
N GLY A 129 5.55 0.17 10.98
CA GLY A 129 6.36 -0.89 10.43
C GLY A 129 6.48 -0.78 8.91
N ILE A 130 7.70 -0.87 8.40
CA ILE A 130 8.04 -0.79 6.97
C ILE A 130 8.79 -2.05 6.58
N SER A 131 8.39 -2.68 5.49
CA SER A 131 9.17 -3.77 4.84
C SER A 131 9.74 -3.26 3.53
N PHE A 132 10.99 -3.59 3.26
CA PHE A 132 11.72 -3.16 2.07
C PHE A 132 11.85 -4.28 1.04
N LYS A 133 12.24 -3.92 -0.19
CA LYS A 133 12.40 -4.87 -1.31
C LYS A 133 13.44 -5.96 -1.05
N ASP A 134 14.44 -5.69 -0.22
CA ASP A 134 15.48 -6.65 0.17
C ASP A 134 15.07 -7.58 1.31
N GLU A 135 13.79 -7.58 1.70
CA GLU A 135 13.22 -8.33 2.83
C GLU A 135 13.68 -7.83 4.21
N SER A 136 14.37 -6.71 4.28
CA SER A 136 14.59 -6.04 5.57
C SER A 136 13.31 -5.38 6.08
N SER A 137 13.25 -5.15 7.37
CA SER A 137 12.15 -4.39 7.96
C SER A 137 12.62 -3.47 9.08
N ILE A 138 11.96 -2.32 9.17
CA ILE A 138 12.17 -1.34 10.23
C ILE A 138 10.84 -1.08 10.92
N SER A 139 10.84 -1.09 12.24
CA SER A 139 9.75 -0.59 13.05
C SER A 139 10.21 0.68 13.75
N VAL A 140 9.46 1.75 13.55
CA VAL A 140 9.72 3.09 14.08
C VAL A 140 8.74 3.34 15.21
N ASP A 141 9.25 3.64 16.40
CA ASP A 141 8.43 3.87 17.59
C ASP A 141 7.67 5.22 17.52
N PRO A 142 6.60 5.40 18.30
CA PRO A 142 5.89 6.68 18.38
C PRO A 142 6.83 7.84 18.75
N GLY A 143 6.73 8.93 17.99
CA GLY A 143 7.57 10.13 18.15
C GLY A 143 8.93 10.03 17.47
N ALA A 144 9.26 8.92 16.82
CA ALA A 144 10.49 8.79 16.06
C ALA A 144 10.33 9.30 14.62
N LYS A 145 11.45 9.67 14.02
CA LYS A 145 11.54 10.16 12.65
C LYS A 145 12.76 9.58 11.95
N MET A 146 12.59 9.12 10.72
CA MET A 146 13.65 8.51 9.93
C MET A 146 13.55 8.84 8.45
N VAL A 147 14.66 8.65 7.73
CA VAL A 147 14.73 8.69 6.27
C VAL A 147 15.61 7.55 5.77
N ILE A 148 15.26 6.97 4.63
CA ILE A 148 16.14 6.08 3.86
C ILE A 148 16.74 6.91 2.74
N ASP A 149 18.00 7.24 2.83
CA ASP A 149 18.71 8.12 1.91
C ASP A 149 19.63 7.37 0.93
N ASP A 150 19.85 6.08 1.16
CA ASP A 150 20.47 5.18 0.20
C ASP A 150 19.73 3.84 0.19
N PHE A 151 19.36 3.37 -1.00
CA PHE A 151 18.78 2.04 -1.20
C PHE A 151 19.05 1.56 -2.62
N VAL A 152 19.94 0.60 -2.77
CA VAL A 152 20.24 -0.08 -4.03
C VAL A 152 20.02 -1.57 -3.81
N TYR A 153 19.09 -2.16 -4.54
CA TYR A 153 18.82 -3.58 -4.48
C TYR A 153 18.27 -4.09 -5.81
N ASP A 154 18.92 -5.09 -6.38
CA ASP A 154 18.46 -5.84 -7.54
C ASP A 154 18.32 -7.32 -7.16
N PRO A 155 17.11 -7.88 -7.15
CA PRO A 155 16.91 -9.30 -6.85
C PRO A 155 17.55 -10.24 -7.88
N ALA A 156 17.85 -9.77 -9.10
CA ALA A 156 18.58 -10.53 -10.11
C ALA A 156 20.10 -10.56 -9.85
N GLU A 157 20.63 -9.55 -9.12
CA GLU A 157 22.04 -9.47 -8.73
C GLU A 157 22.18 -9.31 -7.21
N PRO A 158 21.78 -10.31 -6.41
CA PRO A 158 21.68 -10.20 -4.95
C PRO A 158 23.03 -10.09 -4.23
N THR A 159 24.14 -10.09 -4.96
CA THR A 159 25.49 -9.91 -4.42
C THR A 159 25.92 -8.44 -4.33
N THR A 160 25.13 -7.53 -4.86
CA THR A 160 25.38 -6.09 -4.84
C THR A 160 24.17 -5.39 -4.21
N GLY A 161 24.42 -4.44 -3.35
CA GLY A 161 23.35 -3.66 -2.74
C GLY A 161 23.90 -2.73 -1.65
N SER A 162 23.17 -1.65 -1.41
CA SER A 162 23.44 -0.74 -0.29
C SER A 162 22.15 -0.24 0.31
N MET A 163 22.16 0.02 1.61
CA MET A 163 21.06 0.67 2.33
C MET A 163 21.62 1.52 3.47
N ASN A 164 21.18 2.75 3.55
CA ASN A 164 21.39 3.59 4.72
C ASN A 164 20.06 4.09 5.28
N ALA A 165 19.77 3.69 6.52
CA ALA A 165 18.64 4.21 7.28
C ALA A 165 19.16 5.29 8.24
N ASN A 166 18.71 6.51 8.08
CA ASN A 166 19.10 7.63 8.93
C ASN A 166 17.98 7.94 9.93
N ILE A 167 18.23 7.66 11.20
CA ILE A 167 17.32 7.95 12.30
C ILE A 167 17.57 9.36 12.77
N ILE A 168 16.62 10.25 12.53
CA ILE A 168 16.70 11.68 12.88
C ILE A 168 16.46 11.85 14.39
N THR A 169 15.46 11.13 14.92
CA THR A 169 15.11 11.14 16.36
C THR A 169 14.32 9.88 16.73
N GLY A 170 14.29 9.56 18.03
CA GLY A 170 13.46 8.50 18.60
C GLY A 170 14.10 7.12 18.57
N ASN A 171 13.28 6.09 18.81
CA ASN A 171 13.69 4.70 18.86
C ASN A 171 13.20 3.93 17.64
N PHE A 172 13.89 2.86 17.33
CA PHE A 172 13.55 1.98 16.24
C PHE A 172 14.00 0.55 16.53
N SER A 173 13.40 -0.41 15.87
CA SER A 173 13.88 -1.78 15.77
C SER A 173 14.03 -2.17 14.30
N PHE A 174 14.91 -3.11 14.04
CA PHE A 174 15.35 -3.41 12.70
C PHE A 174 15.66 -4.89 12.53
N ILE A 175 15.24 -5.46 11.40
CA ILE A 175 15.54 -6.82 10.97
C ILE A 175 16.25 -6.72 9.61
N SER A 176 17.46 -7.26 9.53
CA SER A 176 18.27 -7.22 8.31
C SER A 176 17.71 -8.15 7.22
N GLY A 177 17.78 -7.68 5.97
CA GLY A 177 17.38 -8.41 4.77
C GLY A 177 18.57 -8.93 3.96
N GLN A 178 18.38 -9.00 2.65
CA GLN A 178 19.38 -9.54 1.71
C GLN A 178 20.59 -8.62 1.53
N ILE A 179 20.40 -7.29 1.55
CA ILE A 179 21.49 -6.32 1.41
C ILE A 179 22.58 -6.55 2.48
N ALA A 180 22.19 -6.82 3.74
CA ALA A 180 23.15 -7.05 4.82
C ALA A 180 24.05 -8.28 4.60
N LYS A 181 23.72 -9.14 3.64
CA LYS A 181 24.51 -10.33 3.28
C LYS A 181 25.49 -10.07 2.13
N THR A 182 25.35 -8.93 1.43
CA THR A 182 26.15 -8.64 0.22
C THR A 182 27.57 -8.19 0.56
N GLY A 183 27.80 -7.60 1.74
CA GLY A 183 29.13 -7.12 2.14
C GLY A 183 29.17 -6.52 3.53
N ASN A 184 30.38 -6.26 3.99
CA ASN A 184 30.59 -5.48 5.20
C ASN A 184 30.13 -4.04 4.89
N ASP A 185 29.36 -3.44 5.80
CA ASP A 185 28.86 -2.07 5.66
C ASP A 185 27.90 -1.82 4.48
N ALA A 186 27.44 -2.88 3.78
CA ALA A 186 26.43 -2.76 2.74
C ALA A 186 25.10 -2.22 3.31
N MET A 187 24.85 -2.47 4.57
CA MET A 187 23.70 -1.96 5.30
C MET A 187 24.14 -1.19 6.54
N GLN A 188 23.67 0.04 6.64
CA GLN A 188 24.01 0.94 7.73
C GLN A 188 22.75 1.57 8.33
N VAL A 189 22.83 1.80 9.65
CA VAL A 189 21.86 2.63 10.36
C VAL A 189 22.61 3.77 11.03
N THR A 190 22.32 4.97 10.59
CA THR A 190 22.93 6.19 11.09
C THR A 190 22.00 6.89 12.07
N THR A 191 22.53 7.32 13.19
CA THR A 191 21.85 8.14 14.21
C THR A 191 22.62 9.43 14.43
N PRO A 192 22.09 10.44 15.12
CA PRO A 192 22.80 11.68 15.40
C PRO A 192 24.14 11.50 16.16
N VAL A 193 24.35 10.36 16.79
CA VAL A 193 25.50 10.13 17.67
C VAL A 193 26.42 9.00 17.19
N LEU A 194 25.97 8.10 16.30
CA LEU A 194 26.76 6.97 15.82
C LEU A 194 26.19 6.38 14.52
N THR A 195 27.00 5.64 13.80
CA THR A 195 26.60 4.79 12.69
C THR A 195 26.84 3.33 13.04
N ILE A 196 25.86 2.49 12.80
CA ILE A 196 25.88 1.05 13.03
C ILE A 196 25.94 0.35 11.68
N GLY A 197 27.05 -0.38 11.42
CA GLY A 197 27.12 -1.32 10.30
C GLY A 197 26.36 -2.60 10.65
N VAL A 198 25.50 -3.06 9.76
CA VAL A 198 24.70 -4.27 9.96
C VAL A 198 25.22 -5.37 9.06
N ARG A 199 25.50 -6.53 9.68
CA ARG A 199 25.96 -7.71 8.96
C ARG A 199 24.96 -8.84 9.08
N GLY A 200 24.51 -9.33 7.94
CA GLY A 200 23.67 -10.54 7.88
C GLY A 200 24.51 -11.80 8.10
N THR A 201 23.92 -12.80 8.74
CA THR A 201 24.47 -14.17 8.76
C THR A 201 24.17 -14.85 7.42
N GLN A 202 25.17 -15.47 6.83
CA GLN A 202 25.04 -16.33 5.64
C GLN A 202 24.43 -17.68 6.04
#